data_1bc706e91b2d5e93dd3177721a0c19e0
#
_entry.id   1bc706e91b2d5e93dd3177721a0c19e0
#
_cell.length_a   1.000
_cell.length_b   1.000
_cell.length_c   1.000
_cell.angle_alpha   90.00
_cell.angle_beta   90.00
_cell.angle_gamma   90.00
#
_symmetry.space_group_name_H-M   'P 1'
#
loop_
_entity.id
_entity.type
_entity.pdbx_description
1 polymer ?
#
loop_
_entity_poly.entity_id
_entity_poly.type
_entity_poly.pdbx_seq_one_letter_code
_entity_poly.pdbx_strand_id
1 'polypeptide(L)'
;IQTTILPGKYLVSPKIDGELWFLVIEGEDCWLGNPNGRIISGDIPLLREAKALSSFFKNRTILAGELFAVGKKNRVRVGDLRSAMGGGEKAEVDRLGFMVFDLLQGGLSNQKNTFETYEETLASIQSIIKEGKRIQTIRTDIVGSAAEVEGLFVELVESGKAEGLVARDQMARVYKIKPIF
;
A
#
# COMPACT_ATOMS: atom_id res chain seq x y z
N ILE A 1 -24.62 -6.89 5.60
CA ILE A 1 -23.69 -5.81 5.99
C ILE A 1 -24.53 -4.59 6.30
N GLN A 2 -24.80 -4.34 7.59
CA GLN A 2 -25.51 -3.12 7.99
C GLN A 2 -24.51 -2.05 8.43
N THR A 3 -23.64 -1.65 7.52
CA THR A 3 -22.94 -0.39 7.70
C THR A 3 -23.62 0.60 6.79
N THR A 4 -24.32 1.56 7.35
CA THR A 4 -24.91 2.65 6.57
C THR A 4 -23.78 3.47 5.97
N ILE A 5 -23.46 3.21 4.71
CA ILE A 5 -22.55 4.06 3.96
C ILE A 5 -23.32 5.33 3.63
N LEU A 6 -22.94 6.43 4.28
CA LEU A 6 -23.57 7.72 4.02
C LEU A 6 -23.28 8.17 2.58
N PRO A 7 -24.20 8.88 1.92
CA PRO A 7 -23.96 9.46 0.61
C PRO A 7 -22.72 10.36 0.65
N GLY A 8 -21.87 10.27 -0.36
CA GLY A 8 -20.66 11.07 -0.45
C GLY A 8 -19.61 10.43 -1.34
N LYS A 9 -18.52 11.16 -1.55
CA LYS A 9 -17.35 10.67 -2.30
C LYS A 9 -16.46 9.85 -1.39
N TYR A 10 -16.14 8.64 -1.83
CA TYR A 10 -15.19 7.74 -1.17
C TYR A 10 -14.09 7.31 -2.14
N LEU A 11 -12.89 7.17 -1.60
CA LEU A 11 -11.77 6.51 -2.27
C LEU A 11 -11.68 5.09 -1.71
N VAL A 12 -11.90 4.11 -2.58
CA VAL A 12 -12.01 2.70 -2.18
C VAL A 12 -10.88 1.89 -2.79
N SER A 13 -10.19 1.14 -1.95
CA SER A 13 -9.07 0.28 -2.32
C SER A 13 -9.30 -1.15 -1.83
N PRO A 14 -8.73 -2.17 -2.51
CA PRO A 14 -8.71 -3.51 -1.96
C PRO A 14 -7.89 -3.55 -0.67
N LYS A 15 -8.35 -4.30 0.31
CA LYS A 15 -7.60 -4.59 1.53
C LYS A 15 -6.59 -5.70 1.23
N ILE A 16 -5.32 -5.35 1.25
CA ILE A 16 -4.22 -6.29 1.07
C ILE A 16 -3.99 -7.07 2.36
N ASP A 17 -3.74 -8.35 2.23
CA ASP A 17 -3.40 -9.24 3.36
C ASP A 17 -1.88 -9.23 3.60
N GLY A 18 -1.42 -8.26 4.32
CA GLY A 18 -0.03 -8.04 4.68
C GLY A 18 0.12 -7.39 6.04
N GLU A 19 1.16 -6.60 6.22
CA GLU A 19 1.42 -5.81 7.43
C GLU A 19 1.71 -4.35 7.04
N LEU A 20 1.28 -3.41 7.88
CA LEU A 20 1.63 -2.00 7.75
C LEU A 20 3.12 -1.80 8.00
N TRP A 21 3.81 -1.24 7.01
CA TRP A 21 5.20 -0.83 7.07
C TRP A 21 5.38 0.55 6.47
N PHE A 22 6.52 1.16 6.75
CA PHE A 22 6.94 2.44 6.22
C PHE A 22 8.22 2.27 5.42
N LEU A 23 8.18 2.65 4.15
CA LEU A 23 9.37 2.73 3.31
C LEU A 23 9.98 4.11 3.47
N VAL A 24 11.18 4.16 4.01
CA VAL A 24 11.98 5.37 4.17
C VAL A 24 13.00 5.45 3.05
N ILE A 25 13.00 6.57 2.33
CA ILE A 25 13.94 6.87 1.25
C ILE A 25 14.67 8.16 1.63
N GLU A 26 15.98 8.09 1.80
CA GLU A 26 16.84 9.24 2.16
C GLU A 26 18.10 9.22 1.28
N GLY A 27 18.02 9.90 0.14
CA GLY A 27 19.03 9.77 -0.91
C GLY A 27 19.11 8.33 -1.42
N GLU A 28 20.31 7.76 -1.37
CA GLU A 28 20.52 6.35 -1.76
C GLU A 28 20.22 5.35 -0.64
N ASP A 29 20.01 5.81 0.58
CA ASP A 29 19.68 4.96 1.71
C ASP A 29 18.17 4.69 1.75
N CYS A 30 17.82 3.42 1.73
CA CYS A 30 16.44 2.96 1.79
C CYS A 30 16.29 1.84 2.80
N TRP A 31 15.24 1.92 3.61
CA TRP A 31 14.90 0.85 4.56
C TRP A 31 13.41 0.82 4.84
N LEU A 32 12.95 -0.29 5.37
CA LEU A 32 11.57 -0.45 5.85
C LEU A 32 11.55 -0.49 7.37
N GLY A 33 10.60 0.18 7.98
CA GLY A 33 10.31 0.10 9.40
C GLY A 33 8.83 -0.17 9.65
N ASN A 34 8.50 -0.87 10.74
CA ASN A 34 7.12 -1.07 11.11
C ASN A 34 6.78 -0.38 12.45
N PRO A 35 5.48 -0.25 12.80
CA PRO A 35 5.06 0.38 14.05
C PRO A 35 5.60 -0.29 15.33
N ASN A 36 6.02 -1.56 15.23
CA ASN A 36 6.58 -2.33 16.35
C ASN A 36 8.10 -2.19 16.48
N GLY A 37 8.72 -1.30 15.72
CA GLY A 37 10.16 -1.03 15.77
C GLY A 37 11.04 -2.05 15.03
N ARG A 38 10.48 -2.95 14.22
CA ARG A 38 11.26 -3.83 13.35
C ARG A 38 11.76 -3.06 12.14
N ILE A 39 12.97 -3.37 11.70
CA ILE A 39 13.62 -2.75 10.54
C ILE A 39 14.06 -3.84 9.57
N ILE A 40 13.85 -3.57 8.28
CA ILE A 40 14.41 -4.34 7.17
C ILE A 40 15.32 -3.42 6.39
N SER A 41 16.58 -3.79 6.24
CA SER A 41 17.60 -3.05 5.51
C SER A 41 18.53 -4.00 4.78
N GLY A 42 19.42 -3.45 3.97
CA GLY A 42 20.40 -4.23 3.23
C GLY A 42 20.05 -4.41 1.74
N ASP A 43 20.82 -5.25 1.08
CA ASP A 43 20.71 -5.45 -0.37
C ASP A 43 19.66 -6.53 -0.70
N ILE A 44 18.39 -6.15 -0.63
CA ILE A 44 17.27 -7.00 -1.04
C ILE A 44 16.58 -6.42 -2.28
N PRO A 45 15.92 -7.24 -3.11
CA PRO A 45 15.31 -6.79 -4.37
C PRO A 45 14.33 -5.63 -4.21
N LEU A 46 13.50 -5.66 -3.15
CA LEU A 46 12.56 -4.58 -2.86
C LEU A 46 13.26 -3.24 -2.60
N LEU A 47 14.32 -3.23 -1.80
CA LEU A 47 15.07 -2.01 -1.47
C LEU A 47 15.94 -1.53 -2.63
N ARG A 48 16.42 -2.41 -3.50
CA ARG A 48 17.07 -2.00 -4.77
C ARG A 48 16.09 -1.25 -5.67
N GLU A 49 14.84 -1.70 -5.76
CA GLU A 49 13.80 -0.99 -6.51
C GLU A 49 13.47 0.37 -5.86
N ALA A 50 13.38 0.45 -4.54
CA ALA A 50 13.20 1.70 -3.80
C ALA A 50 14.34 2.69 -4.07
N LYS A 51 15.58 2.23 -4.07
CA LYS A 51 16.74 3.05 -4.39
C LYS A 51 16.69 3.62 -5.80
N ALA A 52 16.22 2.86 -6.78
CA ALA A 52 16.02 3.34 -8.14
C ALA A 52 14.98 4.46 -8.24
N LEU A 53 14.04 4.53 -7.30
CA LEU A 53 13.03 5.59 -7.21
C LEU A 53 13.52 6.85 -6.48
N SER A 54 14.67 6.80 -5.81
CA SER A 54 15.13 7.87 -4.90
C SER A 54 15.26 9.24 -5.57
N SER A 55 15.63 9.29 -6.86
CA SER A 55 15.78 10.54 -7.61
C SER A 55 14.46 11.31 -7.81
N PHE A 56 13.32 10.65 -7.68
CA PHE A 56 12.02 11.28 -7.79
C PHE A 56 11.56 11.96 -6.51
N PHE A 57 12.22 11.68 -5.38
CA PHE A 57 11.85 12.20 -4.08
C PHE A 57 12.87 13.22 -3.58
N LYS A 58 12.36 14.23 -2.83
CA LYS A 58 13.19 15.23 -2.14
C LYS A 58 13.43 14.81 -0.69
N ASN A 59 14.62 15.06 -0.20
CA ASN A 59 14.94 14.88 1.21
C ASN A 59 14.56 13.46 1.70
N ARG A 60 14.34 13.35 2.99
CA ARG A 60 13.80 12.15 3.60
C ARG A 60 12.32 12.01 3.27
N THR A 61 11.97 10.96 2.57
CA THR A 61 10.58 10.65 2.20
C THR A 61 10.13 9.37 2.89
N ILE A 62 8.91 9.38 3.44
CA ILE A 62 8.30 8.23 4.11
C ILE A 62 6.98 7.90 3.41
N LEU A 63 6.95 6.72 2.81
CA LEU A 63 5.77 6.13 2.19
C LEU A 63 5.17 5.09 3.13
N ALA A 64 3.87 5.17 3.37
CA ALA A 64 3.14 4.13 4.07
C ALA A 64 2.57 3.11 3.09
N GLY A 65 2.61 1.85 3.46
CA GLY A 65 2.10 0.80 2.61
C GLY A 65 1.93 -0.54 3.33
N GLU A 66 1.41 -1.49 2.61
CA GLU A 66 1.28 -2.86 3.05
C GLU A 66 2.47 -3.68 2.52
N LEU A 67 3.28 -4.23 3.43
CA LEU A 67 4.30 -5.21 3.09
C LEU A 67 3.63 -6.58 2.97
N PHE A 68 3.85 -7.24 1.86
CA PHE A 68 3.29 -8.56 1.58
C PHE A 68 4.33 -9.48 0.93
N ALA A 69 4.03 -10.75 0.89
CA ALA A 69 4.81 -11.71 0.11
C ALA A 69 3.91 -12.43 -0.88
N VAL A 70 4.38 -12.58 -2.11
CA VAL A 70 3.69 -13.39 -3.11
C VAL A 70 3.85 -14.86 -2.75
N GLY A 71 2.74 -15.54 -2.50
CA GLY A 71 2.71 -16.97 -2.18
C GLY A 71 3.04 -17.85 -3.39
N LYS A 72 3.40 -19.10 -3.14
CA LYS A 72 3.76 -20.09 -4.18
C LYS A 72 2.64 -20.34 -5.21
N LYS A 73 1.41 -19.90 -4.93
CA LYS A 73 0.23 -20.00 -5.83
C LYS A 73 -0.28 -18.64 -6.28
N ASN A 74 0.58 -17.61 -6.34
CA ASN A 74 0.21 -16.21 -6.62
C ASN A 74 -0.87 -15.66 -5.68
N ARG A 75 -0.96 -16.18 -4.46
CA ARG A 75 -1.82 -15.65 -3.40
C ARG A 75 -1.00 -14.81 -2.44
N VAL A 76 -1.60 -13.71 -1.99
CA VAL A 76 -1.02 -12.85 -0.94
C VAL A 76 -1.72 -13.19 0.37
N ARG A 77 -0.96 -13.65 1.37
CA ARG A 77 -1.44 -13.93 2.72
C ARG A 77 -0.39 -13.51 3.76
N VAL A 78 -0.84 -13.04 4.92
CA VAL A 78 0.05 -12.71 6.06
C VAL A 78 0.98 -13.86 6.44
N GLY A 79 0.51 -15.11 6.37
CA GLY A 79 1.34 -16.26 6.63
C GLY A 79 2.52 -16.41 5.66
N ASP A 80 2.36 -16.00 4.41
CA ASP A 80 3.43 -15.97 3.42
C ASP A 80 4.48 -14.91 3.75
N LEU A 81 4.07 -13.75 4.28
CA LEU A 81 4.98 -12.70 4.72
C LEU A 81 5.89 -13.19 5.86
N ARG A 82 5.34 -13.85 6.86
CA ARG A 82 6.13 -14.43 7.97
C ARG A 82 7.13 -15.45 7.47
N SER A 83 6.71 -16.30 6.56
CA SER A 83 7.59 -17.29 5.89
C SER A 83 8.71 -16.63 5.11
N ALA A 84 8.40 -15.55 4.36
CA ALA A 84 9.38 -14.84 3.54
C ALA A 84 10.42 -14.08 4.39
N MET A 85 10.03 -13.56 5.55
CA MET A 85 10.92 -12.80 6.46
C MET A 85 11.59 -13.68 7.51
N GLY A 86 11.09 -14.89 7.77
CA GLY A 86 11.58 -15.77 8.82
C GLY A 86 12.79 -16.61 8.39
N GLY A 87 13.70 -16.88 9.34
CA GLY A 87 14.64 -17.96 9.19
C GLY A 87 16.04 -17.67 8.65
N GLY A 88 16.53 -16.43 8.75
CA GLY A 88 17.91 -16.09 8.39
C GLY A 88 18.25 -16.46 6.94
N GLU A 89 19.16 -17.40 6.71
CA GLU A 89 19.56 -17.84 5.36
C GLU A 89 18.41 -18.46 4.52
N LYS A 90 17.32 -18.84 5.15
CA LYS A 90 16.12 -19.37 4.48
C LYS A 90 15.08 -18.31 4.15
N ALA A 91 15.36 -17.04 4.43
CA ALA A 91 14.45 -15.96 4.12
C ALA A 91 14.23 -15.83 2.60
N GLU A 92 12.98 -15.84 2.19
CA GLU A 92 12.59 -15.75 0.76
C GLU A 92 12.29 -14.28 0.40
N VAL A 93 13.27 -13.40 0.62
CA VAL A 93 13.14 -11.93 0.42
C VAL A 93 12.77 -11.53 -1.01
N ASP A 94 13.01 -12.42 -1.97
CA ASP A 94 12.61 -12.21 -3.37
C ASP A 94 11.09 -12.19 -3.56
N ARG A 95 10.34 -12.71 -2.61
CA ARG A 95 8.88 -12.72 -2.62
C ARG A 95 8.25 -11.46 -2.06
N LEU A 96 9.04 -10.57 -1.44
CA LEU A 96 8.53 -9.36 -0.81
C LEU A 96 8.04 -8.35 -1.84
N GLY A 97 6.87 -7.78 -1.59
CA GLY A 97 6.27 -6.66 -2.30
C GLY A 97 5.76 -5.61 -1.32
N PHE A 98 5.63 -4.38 -1.79
CA PHE A 98 5.17 -3.25 -1.00
C PHE A 98 4.11 -2.46 -1.77
N MET A 99 2.91 -2.41 -1.22
CA MET A 99 1.78 -1.72 -1.82
C MET A 99 1.61 -0.36 -1.14
N VAL A 100 2.06 0.69 -1.81
CA VAL A 100 2.02 2.07 -1.29
C VAL A 100 0.59 2.60 -1.34
N PHE A 101 0.15 3.18 -0.23
CA PHE A 101 -1.16 3.83 -0.15
C PHE A 101 -1.12 5.25 0.41
N ASP A 102 0.01 5.72 0.96
CA ASP A 102 0.11 7.09 1.46
C ASP A 102 1.55 7.63 1.46
N LEU A 103 1.67 8.95 1.49
CA LEU A 103 2.90 9.71 1.66
C LEU A 103 2.81 10.49 2.97
N LEU A 104 3.60 10.10 3.97
CA LEU A 104 3.54 10.69 5.32
C LEU A 104 4.49 11.86 5.50
N GLN A 105 5.64 11.83 4.84
CA GLN A 105 6.68 12.85 4.94
C GLN A 105 7.44 12.95 3.63
N GLY A 106 7.99 14.14 3.37
CA GLY A 106 8.78 14.40 2.18
C GLY A 106 7.93 14.88 1.02
N GLY A 107 8.40 14.68 -0.17
CA GLY A 107 7.72 15.13 -1.37
C GLY A 107 8.45 14.78 -2.64
N LEU A 108 7.86 15.17 -3.76
CA LEU A 108 8.36 14.90 -5.09
C LEU A 108 9.34 16.00 -5.53
N SER A 109 10.38 15.60 -6.26
CA SER A 109 11.45 16.51 -6.71
C SER A 109 10.94 17.69 -7.54
N ASN A 110 9.83 17.51 -8.24
CA ASN A 110 9.28 18.47 -9.22
C ASN A 110 7.98 19.14 -8.80
N GLN A 111 7.54 18.99 -7.55
CA GLN A 111 6.26 19.53 -7.09
C GLN A 111 6.39 20.32 -5.78
N LYS A 112 5.44 21.24 -5.54
CA LYS A 112 5.26 21.86 -4.23
C LYS A 112 4.80 20.80 -3.24
N ASN A 113 5.42 20.76 -2.08
CA ASN A 113 5.26 19.69 -1.07
C ASN A 113 3.96 19.79 -0.24
N THR A 114 2.92 20.42 -0.73
CA THR A 114 1.64 20.57 -0.03
C THR A 114 0.54 19.92 -0.85
N PHE A 115 0.20 18.69 -0.46
CA PHE A 115 -1.02 18.06 -0.94
C PHE A 115 -2.15 18.41 0.03
N GLU A 116 -3.23 18.98 -0.49
CA GLU A 116 -4.39 19.38 0.32
C GLU A 116 -5.33 18.20 0.59
N THR A 117 -5.32 17.22 -0.31
CA THR A 117 -6.20 16.04 -0.24
C THR A 117 -5.44 14.73 -0.38
N TYR A 118 -6.02 13.66 0.15
CA TYR A 118 -5.51 12.30 -0.04
C TYR A 118 -5.51 11.88 -1.52
N GLU A 119 -6.50 12.31 -2.28
CA GLU A 119 -6.59 12.06 -3.72
C GLU A 119 -5.40 12.64 -4.48
N GLU A 120 -5.02 13.88 -4.17
CA GLU A 120 -3.83 14.52 -4.76
C GLU A 120 -2.55 13.81 -4.38
N THR A 121 -2.40 13.42 -3.11
CA THR A 121 -1.27 12.64 -2.62
C THR A 121 -1.14 11.34 -3.40
N LEU A 122 -2.23 10.60 -3.52
CA LEU A 122 -2.25 9.32 -4.21
C LEU A 122 -1.93 9.46 -5.71
N ALA A 123 -2.52 10.45 -6.39
CA ALA A 123 -2.24 10.74 -7.79
C ALA A 123 -0.75 11.06 -8.02
N SER A 124 -0.15 11.79 -7.10
CA SER A 124 1.27 12.13 -7.14
C SER A 124 2.16 10.91 -6.97
N ILE A 125 1.86 10.03 -6.03
CA ILE A 125 2.57 8.76 -5.86
C ILE A 125 2.43 7.90 -7.11
N GLN A 126 1.23 7.77 -7.66
CA GLN A 126 0.95 7.01 -8.87
C GLN A 126 1.71 7.53 -10.09
N SER A 127 1.97 8.84 -10.18
CA SER A 127 2.74 9.42 -11.28
C SER A 127 4.19 8.95 -11.31
N ILE A 128 4.74 8.53 -10.16
CA ILE A 128 6.11 8.06 -10.01
C ILE A 128 6.18 6.53 -10.04
N ILE A 129 5.34 5.89 -9.24
CA ILE A 129 5.30 4.42 -9.12
C ILE A 129 4.31 3.89 -10.17
N LYS A 130 4.67 3.99 -11.45
CA LYS A 130 3.76 3.59 -12.54
C LYS A 130 3.70 2.10 -12.77
N GLU A 131 4.83 1.43 -12.74
CA GLU A 131 4.96 0.02 -13.13
C GLU A 131 6.04 -0.69 -12.30
N GLY A 132 6.06 -0.42 -11.01
CA GLY A 132 6.99 -1.08 -10.09
C GLY A 132 6.72 -2.59 -10.05
N LYS A 133 7.78 -3.36 -10.04
CA LYS A 133 7.71 -4.82 -10.02
C LYS A 133 7.34 -5.31 -8.63
N ARG A 134 7.93 -4.68 -7.59
CA ARG A 134 7.77 -5.00 -6.17
C ARG A 134 7.12 -3.88 -5.40
N ILE A 135 7.38 -2.64 -5.79
CA ILE A 135 6.76 -1.45 -5.22
C ILE A 135 5.67 -0.99 -6.17
N GLN A 136 4.45 -1.02 -5.70
CA GLN A 136 3.26 -0.67 -6.47
C GLN A 136 2.40 0.32 -5.68
N THR A 137 1.62 1.11 -6.38
CA THR A 137 0.59 1.94 -5.77
C THR A 137 -0.72 1.16 -5.71
N ILE A 138 -1.43 1.28 -4.58
CA ILE A 138 -2.69 0.58 -4.40
C ILE A 138 -3.74 1.06 -5.43
N ARG A 139 -4.45 0.11 -6.05
CA ARG A 139 -5.63 0.44 -6.85
C ARG A 139 -6.62 1.21 -5.98
N THR A 140 -7.12 2.33 -6.49
CA THR A 140 -8.09 3.14 -5.78
C THR A 140 -9.16 3.60 -6.76
N ASP A 141 -10.39 3.29 -6.45
CA ASP A 141 -11.57 3.67 -7.21
C ASP A 141 -12.31 4.79 -6.46
N ILE A 142 -12.77 5.80 -7.19
CA ILE A 142 -13.58 6.89 -6.65
C ILE A 142 -15.04 6.49 -6.83
N VAL A 143 -15.77 6.42 -5.73
CA VAL A 143 -17.18 6.03 -5.71
C VAL A 143 -18.05 7.06 -5.00
N GLY A 144 -19.30 7.20 -5.42
CA GLY A 144 -20.25 8.18 -4.88
C GLY A 144 -21.48 7.53 -4.21
N SER A 145 -21.60 6.21 -4.25
CA SER A 145 -22.77 5.53 -3.73
C SER A 145 -22.46 4.18 -3.07
N ALA A 146 -23.36 3.72 -2.22
CA ALA A 146 -23.27 2.40 -1.61
C ALA A 146 -23.33 1.27 -2.65
N ALA A 147 -24.11 1.46 -3.72
CA ALA A 147 -24.22 0.48 -4.81
C ALA A 147 -22.88 0.28 -5.54
N GLU A 148 -22.11 1.34 -5.76
CA GLU A 148 -20.77 1.25 -6.36
C GLU A 148 -19.79 0.53 -5.43
N VAL A 149 -19.83 0.79 -4.11
CA VAL A 149 -19.04 0.06 -3.12
C VAL A 149 -19.38 -1.42 -3.12
N GLU A 150 -20.67 -1.75 -3.18
CA GLU A 150 -21.14 -3.13 -3.26
C GLU A 150 -20.66 -3.83 -4.53
N GLY A 151 -20.70 -3.14 -5.67
CA GLY A 151 -20.14 -3.63 -6.93
C GLY A 151 -18.65 -3.95 -6.84
N LEU A 152 -17.86 -3.09 -6.23
CA LEU A 152 -16.43 -3.34 -5.97
C LEU A 152 -16.21 -4.50 -4.98
N PHE A 153 -17.09 -4.63 -3.99
CA PHE A 153 -17.00 -5.74 -3.05
C PHE A 153 -17.21 -7.08 -3.75
N VAL A 154 -18.20 -7.19 -4.60
CA VAL A 154 -18.43 -8.39 -5.43
C VAL A 154 -17.22 -8.65 -6.34
N GLU A 155 -16.75 -7.63 -7.05
CA GLU A 155 -15.61 -7.75 -8.00
C GLU A 155 -14.32 -8.21 -7.32
N LEU A 156 -13.99 -7.66 -6.15
CA LEU A 156 -12.68 -7.82 -5.52
C LEU A 156 -12.67 -8.81 -4.37
N VAL A 157 -13.73 -8.86 -3.57
CA VAL A 157 -13.77 -9.67 -2.34
C VAL A 157 -14.44 -11.02 -2.59
N GLU A 158 -15.61 -11.06 -3.16
CA GLU A 158 -16.29 -12.32 -3.44
C GLU A 158 -15.58 -13.15 -4.51
N SER A 159 -14.88 -12.49 -5.44
CA SER A 159 -14.00 -13.17 -6.40
C SER A 159 -12.71 -13.73 -5.79
N GLY A 160 -12.43 -13.46 -4.50
CA GLY A 160 -11.26 -13.95 -3.79
C GLY A 160 -9.95 -13.19 -4.09
N LYS A 161 -10.02 -12.02 -4.74
CA LYS A 161 -8.84 -11.19 -5.07
C LYS A 161 -8.38 -10.35 -3.88
N ALA A 162 -9.27 -10.01 -2.95
CA ALA A 162 -8.97 -9.22 -1.76
C ALA A 162 -9.68 -9.79 -0.52
N GLU A 163 -9.15 -9.50 0.66
CA GLU A 163 -9.75 -9.88 1.97
C GLU A 163 -10.98 -9.01 2.31
N GLY A 164 -11.01 -7.81 1.79
CA GLY A 164 -12.03 -6.80 2.05
C GLY A 164 -11.73 -5.54 1.25
N LEU A 165 -12.41 -4.46 1.60
CA LEU A 165 -12.17 -3.13 1.06
C LEU A 165 -11.76 -2.16 2.17
N VAL A 166 -11.03 -1.13 1.79
CA VAL A 166 -10.75 0.05 2.62
C VAL A 166 -11.32 1.27 1.92
N ALA A 167 -12.26 1.94 2.57
CA ALA A 167 -12.85 3.18 2.06
C ALA A 167 -12.36 4.38 2.88
N ARG A 168 -12.00 5.45 2.20
CA ARG A 168 -11.66 6.75 2.81
C ARG A 168 -12.66 7.80 2.35
N ASP A 169 -13.24 8.54 3.30
CA ASP A 169 -14.11 9.66 2.99
C ASP A 169 -13.31 10.97 2.81
N GLN A 170 -14.02 12.06 2.48
CA GLN A 170 -13.42 13.39 2.29
C GLN A 170 -12.79 13.98 3.56
N MET A 171 -13.15 13.47 4.72
CA MET A 171 -12.59 13.85 6.01
C MET A 171 -11.44 12.94 6.46
N ALA A 172 -10.91 12.14 5.54
CA ALA A 172 -9.85 11.16 5.77
C ALA A 172 -10.20 10.05 6.80
N ARG A 173 -11.47 9.88 7.13
CA ARG A 173 -11.91 8.76 7.96
C ARG A 173 -11.81 7.46 7.16
N VAL A 174 -11.35 6.41 7.83
CA VAL A 174 -11.09 5.11 7.21
C VAL A 174 -12.09 4.07 7.69
N TYR A 175 -12.73 3.39 6.75
CA TYR A 175 -13.69 2.33 6.98
C TYR A 175 -13.16 1.02 6.40
N LYS A 176 -13.19 -0.05 7.18
CA LYS A 176 -12.84 -1.40 6.72
C LYS A 176 -14.11 -2.18 6.45
N ILE A 177 -14.26 -2.66 5.23
CA ILE A 177 -15.41 -3.44 4.78
C ILE A 177 -14.96 -4.88 4.57
N LYS A 178 -15.50 -5.79 5.35
CA LYS A 178 -15.15 -7.21 5.32
C LYS A 178 -16.39 -8.08 5.19
N PRO A 179 -16.25 -9.30 4.64
CA PRO A 179 -17.33 -10.28 4.71
C PRO A 179 -17.72 -10.56 6.16
N ILE A 180 -18.99 -10.76 6.40
CA ILE A 180 -19.50 -11.28 7.66
C ILE A 180 -19.64 -12.80 7.49
N PHE A 181 -18.95 -13.51 8.33
CA PHE A 181 -19.05 -14.97 8.41
C PHE A 181 -19.78 -15.38 9.68
#